data_6e0ba13da5f61de0135cdbdfdbd7341e
#
_entry.id   6e0ba13da5f61de0135cdbdfdbd7341e
#
_cell.length_a   1.000
_cell.length_b   1.000
_cell.length_c   1.000
_cell.angle_alpha   90.00
_cell.angle_beta   90.00
_cell.angle_gamma   90.00
#
_symmetry.space_group_name_H-M   'P 1'
#
loop_
_entity.id
_entity.type
_entity.pdbx_description
1 polymer ?
#
loop_
_entity_poly.entity_id
_entity_poly.type
_entity_poly.pdbx_seq_one_letter_code
_entity_poly.pdbx_strand_id
1 'polypeptide(L)'
;MLLPLNAKSRGQKRLIGVVFVCLLLSNVTSASGNEDNWINSVDICQKTSELQFNGTLANQSVTWQTELGPRLPGSNASLALRESITENLTTYGWDVELSTHISHEIELTNVIATWKPQNLSPNETEELGRIVLSAHYDTRNIADKDSNVSLQNTPILGANDGASGVAALIELGRIIPSMDLNNEIMLLFSDAEDQGNNYTLGAEAWADNLSQEEINRTESFILLDMIGDADLQLTKIIPSTPILTENMMILGQKLGLSNQTDGCNGQRSDVMQSNQSLTVIDDHVHPFALGIPSLDIIDLAYGINATPFGGYWHTTQDTADKVSAESLESVGRIVELGLLTGAWTSIDTPLEQSKQLEQSELSNNSEPEQQQPIEEATNKGADSSKLLAVLSFSVLAISLVSLFFLKRFVE
;
A
#
# COMPACT_ATOMS: atom_id res chain seq x y z
N MET A 1 5.26 -23.20 -72.41
CA MET A 1 4.63 -22.21 -73.27
C MET A 1 4.55 -20.90 -72.50
N LEU A 2 5.47 -19.99 -72.86
CA LEU A 2 5.41 -18.52 -72.79
C LEU A 2 4.98 -17.81 -71.51
N LEU A 3 5.94 -17.16 -70.84
CA LEU A 3 5.92 -15.88 -70.16
C LEU A 3 5.32 -14.74 -71.04
N PRO A 4 4.97 -13.53 -70.54
CA PRO A 4 5.90 -12.64 -69.82
C PRO A 4 5.31 -11.70 -68.72
N LEU A 5 6.16 -11.27 -67.83
CA LEU A 5 6.48 -9.95 -67.26
C LEU A 5 5.52 -8.79 -67.47
N ASN A 6 5.13 -8.12 -66.37
CA ASN A 6 5.37 -6.67 -66.33
C ASN A 6 5.38 -6.12 -64.88
N ALA A 7 6.49 -5.44 -64.57
CA ALA A 7 6.68 -4.63 -63.38
C ALA A 7 6.00 -3.28 -63.53
N LYS A 8 5.43 -2.74 -62.44
CA LYS A 8 5.28 -1.29 -62.26
C LYS A 8 5.45 -0.90 -60.79
N SER A 9 6.51 -0.21 -60.56
CA SER A 9 6.82 0.58 -59.37
C SER A 9 5.79 1.71 -59.16
N ARG A 10 5.42 1.98 -57.91
CA ARG A 10 4.99 3.30 -57.39
C ARG A 10 4.99 3.22 -55.86
N GLY A 11 5.91 3.88 -55.25
CA GLY A 11 5.75 5.25 -54.79
C GLY A 11 5.56 5.23 -53.27
N GLN A 12 6.70 5.29 -52.52
CA GLN A 12 6.72 5.61 -51.11
C GLN A 12 5.99 6.96 -50.89
N LYS A 13 4.90 6.96 -50.15
CA LYS A 13 4.37 8.17 -49.52
C LYS A 13 4.69 8.06 -48.02
N ARG A 14 5.65 8.86 -47.58
CA ARG A 14 5.88 9.18 -46.20
C ARG A 14 4.68 9.92 -45.65
N LEU A 15 3.93 9.30 -44.76
CA LEU A 15 2.88 9.97 -43.99
C LEU A 15 3.54 10.54 -42.75
N ILE A 16 3.80 11.84 -42.74
CA ILE A 16 4.17 12.62 -41.56
C ILE A 16 2.88 12.80 -40.76
N GLY A 17 2.72 12.02 -39.69
CA GLY A 17 1.67 12.21 -38.69
C GLY A 17 1.98 13.43 -37.83
N VAL A 18 1.31 14.54 -38.09
CA VAL A 18 1.28 15.70 -37.19
C VAL A 18 0.38 15.33 -36.02
N VAL A 19 0.97 15.13 -34.85
CA VAL A 19 0.22 14.97 -33.60
C VAL A 19 -0.31 16.35 -33.20
N PHE A 20 -1.60 16.57 -33.42
CA PHE A 20 -2.32 17.73 -32.88
C PHE A 20 -2.61 17.45 -31.41
N VAL A 21 -1.85 18.08 -30.49
CA VAL A 21 -2.22 18.14 -29.09
C VAL A 21 -3.31 19.22 -28.95
N CYS A 22 -4.57 18.78 -28.91
CA CYS A 22 -5.67 19.66 -28.52
C CYS A 22 -5.62 19.87 -27.00
N LEU A 23 -5.09 21.00 -26.59
CA LEU A 23 -5.29 21.56 -25.24
C LEU A 23 -6.75 22.01 -25.13
N LEU A 24 -7.63 21.17 -24.60
CA LEU A 24 -8.93 21.57 -24.09
C LEU A 24 -8.72 22.29 -22.77
N LEU A 25 -8.68 23.61 -22.82
CA LEU A 25 -8.84 24.49 -21.65
C LEU A 25 -10.32 24.39 -21.23
N SER A 26 -10.65 23.42 -20.38
CA SER A 26 -11.88 23.46 -19.61
C SER A 26 -11.72 24.50 -18.51
N ASN A 27 -12.54 25.56 -18.54
CA ASN A 27 -12.71 26.49 -17.44
C ASN A 27 -13.27 25.71 -16.25
N VAL A 28 -12.41 25.25 -15.36
CA VAL A 28 -12.80 24.80 -14.02
C VAL A 28 -13.10 26.07 -13.22
N THR A 29 -14.38 26.37 -13.06
CA THR A 29 -14.82 27.32 -12.03
C THR A 29 -14.39 26.72 -10.69
N SER A 30 -13.42 27.33 -10.06
CA SER A 30 -13.04 27.04 -8.68
C SER A 30 -14.25 27.28 -7.79
N ALA A 31 -14.95 26.22 -7.41
CA ALA A 31 -15.68 26.24 -6.15
C ALA A 31 -14.59 26.28 -5.07
N SER A 32 -14.51 27.38 -4.32
CA SER A 32 -13.75 27.43 -3.08
C SER A 32 -14.52 26.58 -2.05
N GLY A 33 -14.36 25.24 -2.14
CA GLY A 33 -14.65 24.35 -1.04
C GLY A 33 -13.55 24.55 -0.01
N ASN A 34 -13.92 24.79 1.24
CA ASN A 34 -13.00 24.62 2.37
C ASN A 34 -12.49 23.17 2.24
N GLU A 35 -11.22 23.02 1.95
CA GLU A 35 -10.53 21.73 2.02
C GLU A 35 -10.46 21.37 3.50
N ASP A 36 -11.40 20.53 3.95
CA ASP A 36 -11.39 19.96 5.29
C ASP A 36 -10.26 18.92 5.34
N ASN A 37 -9.05 19.41 5.59
CA ASN A 37 -7.92 18.53 5.88
C ASN A 37 -8.28 17.73 7.15
N TRP A 38 -8.39 16.39 7.06
CA TRP A 38 -8.78 15.49 8.15
C TRP A 38 -8.03 15.76 9.46
N ILE A 39 -6.75 16.21 9.37
CA ILE A 39 -5.91 16.56 10.53
C ILE A 39 -6.55 17.68 11.38
N ASN A 40 -7.29 18.59 10.75
CA ASN A 40 -7.92 19.74 11.42
C ASN A 40 -9.39 19.50 11.73
N SER A 41 -10.01 18.49 11.13
CA SER A 41 -11.45 18.19 11.30
C SER A 41 -11.73 17.37 12.56
N VAL A 42 -10.72 16.65 13.10
CA VAL A 42 -10.86 15.72 14.22
C VAL A 42 -9.76 15.94 15.26
N ASP A 43 -10.12 15.88 16.55
CA ASP A 43 -9.12 15.79 17.63
C ASP A 43 -8.52 14.37 17.64
N ILE A 44 -7.39 14.20 16.94
CA ILE A 44 -6.71 12.91 16.81
C ILE A 44 -6.32 12.36 18.19
N CYS A 45 -5.88 13.22 19.11
CA CYS A 45 -5.49 12.77 20.45
C CYS A 45 -6.67 12.28 21.28
N GLN A 46 -7.85 12.86 21.09
CA GLN A 46 -9.07 12.30 21.67
C GLN A 46 -9.36 10.91 21.10
N LYS A 47 -9.24 10.73 19.77
CA LYS A 47 -9.47 9.45 19.10
C LYS A 47 -8.50 8.35 19.55
N THR A 48 -7.26 8.67 19.92
CA THR A 48 -6.35 7.66 20.48
C THR A 48 -6.85 7.01 21.77
N SER A 49 -7.73 7.66 22.52
CA SER A 49 -8.33 7.10 23.73
C SER A 49 -9.51 6.15 23.45
N GLU A 50 -10.02 6.11 22.22
CA GLU A 50 -11.14 5.29 21.77
C GLU A 50 -10.71 3.96 21.16
N LEU A 51 -9.39 3.77 20.93
CA LEU A 51 -8.83 2.60 20.23
C LEU A 51 -9.09 1.30 21.02
N GLN A 52 -9.50 0.26 20.28
CA GLN A 52 -9.94 -1.03 20.81
C GLN A 52 -9.10 -2.20 20.30
N PHE A 53 -8.18 -1.98 19.33
CA PHE A 53 -7.33 -3.04 18.79
C PHE A 53 -6.51 -3.70 19.89
N ASN A 54 -6.53 -5.03 19.92
CA ASN A 54 -5.87 -5.83 20.94
C ASN A 54 -4.77 -6.71 20.32
N GLY A 55 -3.52 -6.27 20.45
CA GLY A 55 -2.36 -6.99 19.92
C GLY A 55 -2.17 -8.38 20.54
N THR A 56 -2.64 -8.61 21.78
CA THR A 56 -2.57 -9.95 22.41
C THR A 56 -3.51 -10.93 21.71
N LEU A 57 -4.73 -10.52 21.34
CA LEU A 57 -5.65 -11.37 20.58
C LEU A 57 -5.10 -11.65 19.17
N ALA A 58 -4.55 -10.64 18.51
CA ALA A 58 -3.90 -10.81 17.22
C ALA A 58 -2.72 -11.80 17.32
N ASN A 59 -1.85 -11.70 18.32
CA ASN A 59 -0.72 -12.61 18.52
C ASN A 59 -1.16 -14.06 18.83
N GLN A 60 -2.27 -14.25 19.53
CA GLN A 60 -2.86 -15.56 19.71
C GLN A 60 -3.33 -16.17 18.39
N SER A 61 -3.89 -15.33 17.49
CA SER A 61 -4.26 -15.74 16.14
C SER A 61 -3.03 -16.18 15.33
N VAL A 62 -1.91 -15.44 15.39
CA VAL A 62 -0.64 -15.85 14.74
C VAL A 62 -0.19 -17.23 15.23
N THR A 63 -0.18 -17.44 16.54
CA THR A 63 0.19 -18.73 17.14
C THR A 63 -0.67 -19.86 16.60
N TRP A 64 -1.99 -19.69 16.62
CA TRP A 64 -2.93 -20.69 16.12
C TRP A 64 -2.74 -20.95 14.62
N GLN A 65 -2.53 -19.91 13.78
CA GLN A 65 -2.30 -20.08 12.34
C GLN A 65 -1.04 -20.90 12.06
N THR A 66 0.03 -20.70 12.82
CA THR A 66 1.28 -21.47 12.67
C THR A 66 1.12 -22.94 13.11
N GLU A 67 0.25 -23.22 14.08
CA GLU A 67 -0.10 -24.60 14.50
C GLU A 67 -0.81 -25.40 13.41
N LEU A 68 -1.50 -24.74 12.45
CA LEU A 68 -2.06 -25.39 11.26
C LEU A 68 -0.97 -25.94 10.32
N GLY A 69 0.25 -25.41 10.42
CA GLY A 69 1.35 -25.64 9.50
C GLY A 69 1.35 -24.70 8.29
N PRO A 70 2.20 -24.97 7.27
CA PRO A 70 2.28 -24.16 6.06
C PRO A 70 0.93 -24.09 5.32
N ARG A 71 0.44 -22.87 5.07
CA ARG A 71 -0.85 -22.60 4.43
C ARG A 71 -0.72 -22.47 2.91
N LEU A 72 -0.15 -23.50 2.27
CA LEU A 72 0.02 -23.51 0.82
C LEU A 72 -1.33 -23.53 0.10
N PRO A 73 -1.49 -22.88 -1.06
CA PRO A 73 -2.71 -22.94 -1.85
C PRO A 73 -3.20 -24.38 -2.04
N GLY A 74 -4.49 -24.61 -1.77
CA GLY A 74 -5.12 -25.95 -1.87
C GLY A 74 -4.80 -26.93 -0.74
N SER A 75 -3.96 -26.57 0.24
CA SER A 75 -3.65 -27.44 1.39
C SER A 75 -4.78 -27.48 2.42
N ASN A 76 -4.77 -28.52 3.27
CA ASN A 76 -5.70 -28.62 4.40
C ASN A 76 -5.52 -27.48 5.41
N ALA A 77 -4.29 -26.99 5.62
CA ALA A 77 -4.00 -25.85 6.48
C ALA A 77 -4.63 -24.57 5.93
N SER A 78 -4.48 -24.32 4.62
CA SER A 78 -5.12 -23.21 3.91
C SER A 78 -6.65 -23.29 4.01
N LEU A 79 -7.25 -24.46 3.80
CA LEU A 79 -8.70 -24.67 3.95
C LEU A 79 -9.17 -24.37 5.38
N ALA A 80 -8.49 -24.92 6.39
CA ALA A 80 -8.85 -24.70 7.80
C ALA A 80 -8.76 -23.23 8.21
N LEU A 81 -7.76 -22.50 7.70
CA LEU A 81 -7.63 -21.07 7.94
C LEU A 81 -8.78 -20.29 7.29
N ARG A 82 -9.11 -20.55 6.01
CA ARG A 82 -10.24 -19.90 5.33
C ARG A 82 -11.58 -20.16 6.03
N GLU A 83 -11.82 -21.38 6.48
CA GLU A 83 -13.03 -21.73 7.25
C GLU A 83 -13.10 -20.93 8.54
N SER A 84 -12.00 -20.80 9.27
CA SER A 84 -11.94 -20.01 10.50
C SER A 84 -12.10 -18.50 10.25
N ILE A 85 -11.47 -17.93 9.21
CA ILE A 85 -11.67 -16.52 8.83
C ILE A 85 -13.16 -16.29 8.55
N THR A 86 -13.78 -17.16 7.73
CA THR A 86 -15.19 -17.07 7.36
C THR A 86 -16.09 -17.13 8.59
N GLU A 87 -15.88 -18.10 9.49
CA GLU A 87 -16.68 -18.25 10.71
C GLU A 87 -16.57 -17.07 11.64
N ASN A 88 -15.36 -16.58 11.91
CA ASN A 88 -15.12 -15.42 12.77
C ASN A 88 -15.79 -14.17 12.21
N LEU A 89 -15.55 -13.83 10.96
CA LEU A 89 -16.08 -12.60 10.35
C LEU A 89 -17.60 -12.65 10.19
N THR A 90 -18.17 -13.81 9.82
CA THR A 90 -19.64 -13.98 9.79
C THR A 90 -20.23 -13.77 11.17
N THR A 91 -19.58 -14.28 12.23
CA THR A 91 -20.03 -14.08 13.63
C THR A 91 -19.98 -12.62 14.03
N TYR A 92 -19.04 -11.83 13.51
CA TYR A 92 -18.94 -10.39 13.72
C TYR A 92 -19.88 -9.57 12.83
N GLY A 93 -20.65 -10.20 11.95
CA GLY A 93 -21.67 -9.56 11.12
C GLY A 93 -21.17 -9.09 9.75
N TRP A 94 -20.06 -9.64 9.27
CA TRP A 94 -19.55 -9.43 7.91
C TRP A 94 -20.27 -10.34 6.92
N ASP A 95 -20.44 -9.85 5.68
CA ASP A 95 -20.79 -10.68 4.52
C ASP A 95 -19.49 -11.22 3.92
N VAL A 96 -19.36 -12.56 3.84
CA VAL A 96 -18.11 -13.22 3.46
C VAL A 96 -18.32 -14.08 2.22
N GLU A 97 -17.49 -13.86 1.19
CA GLU A 97 -17.47 -14.66 -0.03
C GLU A 97 -16.08 -15.26 -0.28
N LEU A 98 -16.07 -16.39 -0.99
CA LEU A 98 -14.85 -17.04 -1.47
C LEU A 98 -14.75 -16.85 -2.98
N SER A 99 -13.64 -16.31 -3.45
CA SER A 99 -13.37 -16.05 -4.86
C SER A 99 -12.23 -16.92 -5.35
N THR A 100 -12.56 -17.96 -6.15
CA THR A 100 -11.59 -18.96 -6.62
C THR A 100 -11.16 -18.67 -8.05
N HIS A 101 -9.87 -18.71 -8.29
CA HIS A 101 -9.22 -18.44 -9.57
C HIS A 101 -8.16 -19.49 -9.87
N ILE A 102 -7.72 -19.54 -11.14
CA ILE A 102 -6.54 -20.30 -11.55
C ILE A 102 -5.57 -19.33 -12.21
N SER A 103 -4.39 -19.20 -11.63
CA SER A 103 -3.29 -18.42 -12.17
C SER A 103 -1.99 -19.23 -12.12
N HIS A 104 -1.21 -19.24 -13.20
CA HIS A 104 0.06 -19.99 -13.28
C HIS A 104 -0.05 -21.48 -12.86
N GLU A 105 -1.16 -22.14 -13.23
CA GLU A 105 -1.48 -23.53 -12.84
C GLU A 105 -1.74 -23.73 -11.33
N ILE A 106 -1.84 -22.63 -10.55
CA ILE A 106 -2.19 -22.64 -9.13
C ILE A 106 -3.67 -22.31 -9.01
N GLU A 107 -4.44 -23.18 -8.36
CA GLU A 107 -5.79 -22.88 -7.89
C GLU A 107 -5.67 -22.11 -6.57
N LEU A 108 -6.12 -20.88 -6.57
CA LEU A 108 -6.08 -19.99 -5.42
C LEU A 108 -7.49 -19.54 -5.03
N THR A 109 -7.71 -19.22 -3.77
CA THR A 109 -9.03 -18.81 -3.27
C THR A 109 -8.92 -17.65 -2.31
N ASN A 110 -9.22 -16.44 -2.76
CA ASN A 110 -9.32 -15.29 -1.88
C ASN A 110 -10.54 -15.37 -0.97
N VAL A 111 -10.41 -14.87 0.26
CA VAL A 111 -11.54 -14.61 1.15
C VAL A 111 -11.81 -13.12 1.14
N ILE A 112 -13.04 -12.73 0.80
CA ILE A 112 -13.46 -11.33 0.72
C ILE A 112 -14.58 -11.13 1.72
N ALA A 113 -14.38 -10.26 2.71
CA ALA A 113 -15.39 -9.93 3.69
C ALA A 113 -15.77 -8.45 3.57
N THR A 114 -17.06 -8.16 3.48
CA THR A 114 -17.60 -6.82 3.31
C THR A 114 -18.46 -6.43 4.51
N TRP A 115 -18.22 -5.25 5.06
CA TRP A 115 -19.06 -4.64 6.08
C TRP A 115 -19.56 -3.28 5.60
N LYS A 116 -20.80 -2.96 5.89
CA LYS A 116 -21.43 -1.69 5.56
C LYS A 116 -22.04 -1.05 6.81
N PRO A 117 -22.00 0.29 6.91
CA PRO A 117 -22.70 1.02 7.96
C PRO A 117 -24.18 0.63 8.01
N GLN A 118 -24.72 0.53 9.22
CA GLN A 118 -26.11 0.15 9.44
C GLN A 118 -27.03 1.38 9.23
N ASN A 119 -28.31 1.11 8.89
CA ASN A 119 -29.36 2.12 8.76
C ASN A 119 -29.23 3.11 7.59
N LEU A 120 -28.53 2.76 6.54
CA LEU A 120 -28.50 3.50 5.29
C LEU A 120 -29.71 3.17 4.40
N SER A 121 -30.17 4.17 3.62
CA SER A 121 -31.11 3.90 2.54
C SER A 121 -30.42 3.16 1.38
N PRO A 122 -31.17 2.44 0.50
CA PRO A 122 -30.56 1.74 -0.64
C PRO A 122 -29.68 2.63 -1.53
N ASN A 123 -30.10 3.89 -1.78
CA ASN A 123 -29.32 4.83 -2.59
C ASN A 123 -28.00 5.24 -1.91
N GLU A 124 -28.03 5.50 -0.59
CA GLU A 124 -26.81 5.83 0.17
C GLU A 124 -25.84 4.65 0.20
N THR A 125 -26.34 3.42 0.22
CA THR A 125 -25.50 2.21 0.19
C THR A 125 -24.77 2.02 -1.15
N GLU A 126 -25.39 2.42 -2.27
CA GLU A 126 -24.77 2.33 -3.61
C GLU A 126 -23.70 3.41 -3.83
N GLU A 127 -23.78 4.55 -3.13
CA GLU A 127 -22.85 5.67 -3.25
C GLU A 127 -21.67 5.62 -2.27
N LEU A 128 -21.61 4.60 -1.38
CA LEU A 128 -20.56 4.51 -0.38
C LEU A 128 -19.17 4.34 -1.03
N GLY A 129 -18.23 5.18 -0.60
CA GLY A 129 -16.81 4.94 -0.80
C GLY A 129 -16.37 3.66 -0.07
N ARG A 130 -15.39 2.95 -0.64
CA ARG A 130 -14.84 1.70 -0.09
C ARG A 130 -13.41 1.90 0.37
N ILE A 131 -13.08 1.39 1.56
CA ILE A 131 -11.72 1.19 2.02
C ILE A 131 -11.43 -0.31 2.00
N VAL A 132 -10.34 -0.73 1.36
CA VAL A 132 -9.88 -2.12 1.36
C VAL A 132 -8.70 -2.25 2.31
N LEU A 133 -8.80 -3.17 3.27
CA LEU A 133 -7.70 -3.62 4.11
C LEU A 133 -7.30 -5.01 3.65
N SER A 134 -6.04 -5.25 3.34
CA SER A 134 -5.57 -6.50 2.74
C SER A 134 -4.43 -7.14 3.53
N ALA A 135 -4.35 -8.46 3.46
CA ALA A 135 -3.22 -9.26 3.88
C ALA A 135 -3.24 -10.61 3.14
N HIS A 136 -2.07 -11.17 2.79
CA HIS A 136 -2.03 -12.52 2.26
C HIS A 136 -2.11 -13.55 3.39
N TYR A 137 -2.73 -14.69 3.12
CA TYR A 137 -2.90 -15.74 4.12
C TYR A 137 -2.14 -17.03 3.81
N ASP A 138 -1.66 -17.20 2.60
CA ASP A 138 -0.79 -18.30 2.22
C ASP A 138 0.61 -18.16 2.85
N THR A 139 1.45 -19.15 2.63
CA THR A 139 2.85 -19.11 3.06
C THR A 139 3.75 -19.59 1.95
N ARG A 140 4.99 -19.11 1.98
CA ARG A 140 6.01 -19.49 1.03
C ARG A 140 6.23 -21.00 1.03
N ASN A 141 6.25 -21.57 -0.15
CA ASN A 141 6.41 -23.02 -0.35
C ASN A 141 7.86 -23.51 -0.25
N ILE A 142 8.84 -22.60 -0.13
CA ILE A 142 10.27 -22.89 -0.02
C ILE A 142 10.94 -21.89 0.95
N ALA A 143 11.88 -22.34 1.77
CA ALA A 143 12.68 -21.50 2.65
C ALA A 143 13.99 -21.07 1.94
N ASP A 144 13.89 -20.42 0.77
CA ASP A 144 15.03 -20.16 -0.12
C ASP A 144 16.10 -19.22 0.44
N LYS A 145 15.80 -18.52 1.55
CA LYS A 145 16.76 -17.69 2.30
C LYS A 145 17.32 -18.37 3.53
N ASP A 146 16.92 -19.62 3.82
CA ASP A 146 17.45 -20.33 4.98
C ASP A 146 18.95 -20.56 4.82
N SER A 147 19.71 -20.26 5.89
CA SER A 147 21.16 -20.45 5.94
C SER A 147 21.56 -21.93 5.85
N ASN A 148 20.68 -22.83 6.28
CA ASN A 148 20.84 -24.27 6.12
C ASN A 148 20.28 -24.72 4.77
N VAL A 149 21.15 -24.95 3.78
CA VAL A 149 20.79 -25.36 2.41
C VAL A 149 19.88 -26.60 2.40
N SER A 150 19.98 -27.50 3.39
CA SER A 150 19.13 -28.70 3.44
C SER A 150 17.64 -28.37 3.76
N LEU A 151 17.36 -27.18 4.28
CA LEU A 151 16.01 -26.70 4.60
C LEU A 151 15.41 -25.83 3.49
N GLN A 152 16.21 -25.36 2.52
CA GLN A 152 15.76 -24.40 1.50
C GLN A 152 14.59 -24.88 0.62
N ASN A 153 14.34 -26.18 0.54
CA ASN A 153 13.17 -26.74 -0.16
C ASN A 153 12.00 -27.11 0.79
N THR A 154 12.03 -26.57 2.01
CA THR A 154 10.98 -26.80 3.01
C THR A 154 10.03 -25.61 3.02
N PRO A 155 8.70 -25.80 3.04
CA PRO A 155 7.76 -24.71 3.28
C PRO A 155 7.97 -24.05 4.64
N ILE A 156 7.72 -22.72 4.73
CA ILE A 156 7.82 -21.98 5.98
C ILE A 156 6.49 -21.99 6.76
N LEU A 157 6.55 -21.67 8.05
CA LEU A 157 5.34 -21.51 8.86
C LEU A 157 4.68 -20.14 8.66
N GLY A 158 5.43 -19.14 8.19
CA GLY A 158 4.91 -17.82 7.86
C GLY A 158 4.21 -17.15 9.03
N ALA A 159 4.88 -17.02 10.18
CA ALA A 159 4.30 -16.38 11.35
C ALA A 159 4.19 -14.86 11.20
N ASN A 160 5.23 -14.24 10.62
CA ASN A 160 5.18 -12.84 10.26
C ASN A 160 4.68 -12.67 8.83
N ASP A 161 5.14 -13.53 7.95
CA ASP A 161 4.91 -13.57 6.50
C ASP A 161 3.86 -14.65 6.17
N GLY A 162 2.63 -14.41 6.15
CA GLY A 162 1.53 -13.50 6.16
C GLY A 162 0.62 -13.64 7.39
N ALA A 163 0.92 -14.54 8.44
CA ALA A 163 -0.05 -14.70 9.53
C ALA A 163 -0.19 -13.42 10.38
N SER A 164 0.80 -12.54 10.43
CA SER A 164 0.73 -11.28 11.16
C SER A 164 -0.33 -10.33 10.59
N GLY A 165 -0.34 -10.14 9.28
CA GLY A 165 -1.35 -9.34 8.57
C GLY A 165 -2.75 -9.92 8.73
N VAL A 166 -2.91 -11.24 8.51
CA VAL A 166 -4.20 -11.94 8.71
C VAL A 166 -4.73 -11.77 10.12
N ALA A 167 -3.86 -11.90 11.14
CA ALA A 167 -4.24 -11.74 12.54
C ALA A 167 -4.73 -10.31 12.83
N ALA A 168 -4.08 -9.31 12.25
CA ALA A 168 -4.51 -7.93 12.36
C ALA A 168 -5.86 -7.70 11.67
N LEU A 169 -6.09 -8.25 10.48
CA LEU A 169 -7.39 -8.13 9.79
C LEU A 169 -8.53 -8.79 10.57
N ILE A 170 -8.31 -9.96 11.17
CA ILE A 170 -9.33 -10.63 11.99
C ILE A 170 -9.69 -9.78 13.22
N GLU A 171 -8.70 -9.18 13.89
CA GLU A 171 -8.94 -8.32 15.05
C GLU A 171 -9.61 -7.00 14.65
N LEU A 172 -9.21 -6.38 13.53
CA LEU A 172 -9.93 -5.25 12.94
C LEU A 172 -11.37 -5.63 12.58
N GLY A 173 -11.56 -6.82 12.00
CA GLY A 173 -12.88 -7.35 11.68
C GLY A 173 -13.81 -7.48 12.90
N ARG A 174 -13.24 -7.75 14.08
CA ARG A 174 -13.98 -7.81 15.35
C ARG A 174 -14.46 -6.43 15.81
N ILE A 175 -13.63 -5.40 15.64
CA ILE A 175 -13.90 -4.06 16.21
C ILE A 175 -14.63 -3.13 15.25
N ILE A 176 -14.38 -3.22 13.95
CA ILE A 176 -14.97 -2.33 12.92
C ILE A 176 -16.50 -2.22 13.02
N PRO A 177 -17.28 -3.30 13.25
CA PRO A 177 -18.74 -3.20 13.37
C PRO A 177 -19.23 -2.33 14.51
N SER A 178 -18.38 -2.01 15.49
CA SER A 178 -18.71 -1.10 16.61
C SER A 178 -18.28 0.34 16.36
N MET A 179 -17.59 0.62 15.26
CA MET A 179 -17.13 1.96 14.89
C MET A 179 -18.24 2.73 14.16
N ASP A 180 -18.27 4.05 14.34
CA ASP A 180 -19.15 4.96 13.60
C ASP A 180 -18.43 5.39 12.30
N LEU A 181 -18.51 4.52 11.28
CA LEU A 181 -17.87 4.74 9.99
C LEU A 181 -18.90 5.05 8.91
N ASN A 182 -18.48 5.86 7.92
CA ASN A 182 -19.32 6.26 6.78
C ASN A 182 -18.95 5.55 5.47
N ASN A 183 -17.97 4.64 5.49
CA ASN A 183 -17.47 3.91 4.34
C ASN A 183 -17.84 2.43 4.40
N GLU A 184 -17.95 1.79 3.25
CA GLU A 184 -17.89 0.34 3.14
C GLU A 184 -16.45 -0.10 3.45
N ILE A 185 -16.29 -1.09 4.32
CA ILE A 185 -14.99 -1.70 4.60
C ILE A 185 -14.96 -3.09 3.96
N MET A 186 -13.90 -3.36 3.20
CA MET A 186 -13.61 -4.68 2.65
C MET A 186 -12.33 -5.21 3.28
N LEU A 187 -12.37 -6.43 3.80
CA LEU A 187 -11.18 -7.20 4.17
C LEU A 187 -10.89 -8.20 3.06
N LEU A 188 -9.72 -8.07 2.45
CA LEU A 188 -9.23 -8.99 1.41
C LEU A 188 -8.12 -9.86 2.00
N PHE A 189 -8.37 -11.15 2.11
CA PHE A 189 -7.35 -12.14 2.43
C PHE A 189 -6.93 -12.80 1.13
N SER A 190 -5.80 -12.40 0.58
CA SER A 190 -5.27 -12.89 -0.70
C SER A 190 -4.59 -14.24 -0.53
N ASP A 191 -4.75 -15.11 -1.53
CA ASP A 191 -4.08 -16.41 -1.62
C ASP A 191 -2.95 -16.36 -2.64
N ALA A 192 -1.95 -17.21 -2.49
CA ALA A 192 -0.86 -17.36 -3.43
C ALA A 192 -0.08 -16.05 -3.69
N GLU A 193 0.14 -15.27 -2.65
CA GLU A 193 1.05 -14.14 -2.73
C GLU A 193 2.48 -14.63 -2.95
N ASP A 194 2.90 -15.70 -2.22
CA ASP A 194 4.31 -16.07 -2.10
C ASP A 194 4.56 -17.54 -2.52
N GLN A 195 4.40 -17.84 -3.81
CA GLN A 195 4.54 -19.19 -4.36
C GLN A 195 5.79 -19.34 -5.24
N GLY A 196 6.97 -19.30 -4.61
CA GLY A 196 8.26 -19.49 -5.26
C GLY A 196 8.64 -18.32 -6.18
N ASN A 197 8.48 -18.48 -7.50
CA ASN A 197 8.73 -17.40 -8.46
C ASN A 197 7.47 -16.64 -8.89
N ASN A 198 6.32 -17.03 -8.35
CA ASN A 198 5.04 -16.39 -8.62
C ASN A 198 4.63 -15.63 -7.35
N TYR A 199 4.41 -14.33 -7.48
CA TYR A 199 4.08 -13.44 -6.40
C TYR A 199 2.74 -12.76 -6.66
N THR A 200 2.03 -12.40 -5.59
CA THR A 200 0.87 -11.49 -5.62
C THR A 200 -0.32 -11.98 -6.45
N LEU A 201 -0.42 -13.31 -6.72
CA LEU A 201 -1.41 -13.85 -7.66
C LEU A 201 -2.87 -13.63 -7.20
N GLY A 202 -3.11 -13.69 -5.88
CA GLY A 202 -4.45 -13.46 -5.32
C GLY A 202 -4.90 -12.01 -5.49
N ALA A 203 -4.03 -11.07 -5.21
CA ALA A 203 -4.32 -9.64 -5.38
C ALA A 203 -4.45 -9.26 -6.87
N GLU A 204 -3.62 -9.82 -7.76
CA GLU A 204 -3.77 -9.68 -9.20
C GLU A 204 -5.15 -10.16 -9.66
N ALA A 205 -5.54 -11.38 -9.26
CA ALA A 205 -6.83 -11.93 -9.63
C ALA A 205 -8.01 -11.11 -9.09
N TRP A 206 -7.91 -10.54 -7.89
CA TRP A 206 -8.91 -9.63 -7.34
C TRP A 206 -8.98 -8.33 -8.17
N ALA A 207 -7.85 -7.71 -8.43
CA ALA A 207 -7.76 -6.45 -9.16
C ALA A 207 -8.28 -6.56 -10.61
N ASP A 208 -7.95 -7.66 -11.31
CA ASP A 208 -8.37 -7.94 -12.69
C ASP A 208 -9.89 -8.13 -12.82
N ASN A 209 -10.58 -8.49 -11.73
CA ASN A 209 -12.03 -8.69 -11.72
C ASN A 209 -12.82 -7.44 -11.31
N LEU A 210 -12.17 -6.34 -10.94
CA LEU A 210 -12.85 -5.10 -10.58
C LEU A 210 -13.49 -4.43 -11.80
N SER A 211 -14.75 -4.06 -11.68
CA SER A 211 -15.41 -3.15 -12.60
C SER A 211 -14.89 -1.73 -12.44
N GLN A 212 -15.07 -0.88 -13.48
CA GLN A 212 -14.68 0.53 -13.40
C GLN A 212 -15.42 1.28 -12.28
N GLU A 213 -16.65 0.87 -11.96
CA GLU A 213 -17.42 1.42 -10.85
C GLU A 213 -16.76 1.09 -9.50
N GLU A 214 -16.35 -0.15 -9.30
CA GLU A 214 -15.65 -0.58 -8.09
C GLU A 214 -14.29 0.10 -7.95
N ILE A 215 -13.53 0.24 -9.05
CA ILE A 215 -12.28 1.01 -9.04
C ILE A 215 -12.54 2.45 -8.58
N ASN A 216 -13.54 3.12 -9.19
CA ASN A 216 -13.83 4.52 -8.91
C ASN A 216 -14.34 4.78 -7.49
N ARG A 217 -15.05 3.82 -6.88
CA ARG A 217 -15.56 3.96 -5.50
C ARG A 217 -14.59 3.48 -4.43
N THR A 218 -13.47 2.83 -4.83
CA THR A 218 -12.44 2.41 -3.88
C THR A 218 -11.52 3.59 -3.56
N GLU A 219 -11.65 4.12 -2.36
CA GLU A 219 -10.94 5.32 -1.91
C GLU A 219 -9.51 5.00 -1.49
N SER A 220 -9.28 3.81 -0.91
CA SER A 220 -7.93 3.35 -0.59
C SER A 220 -7.83 1.83 -0.49
N PHE A 221 -6.62 1.34 -0.71
CA PHE A 221 -6.18 -0.04 -0.49
C PHE A 221 -4.98 -0.01 0.46
N ILE A 222 -5.12 -0.61 1.63
CA ILE A 222 -4.10 -0.65 2.69
C ILE A 222 -3.68 -2.10 2.88
N LEU A 223 -2.46 -2.42 2.52
CA LEU A 223 -1.86 -3.74 2.72
C LEU A 223 -1.16 -3.81 4.07
N LEU A 224 -1.31 -4.94 4.75
CA LEU A 224 -0.63 -5.28 5.99
C LEU A 224 0.17 -6.55 5.77
N ASP A 225 1.47 -6.42 5.59
CA ASP A 225 2.37 -7.55 5.42
C ASP A 225 3.56 -7.46 6.38
N MET A 226 3.99 -8.60 6.93
CA MET A 226 5.15 -8.71 7.84
C MET A 226 5.16 -7.67 8.97
N ILE A 227 4.02 -7.43 9.61
CA ILE A 227 3.82 -6.35 10.60
C ILE A 227 4.05 -6.77 12.06
N GLY A 228 4.53 -7.98 12.29
CA GLY A 228 4.63 -8.57 13.62
C GLY A 228 6.04 -8.65 14.19
N ASP A 229 7.09 -8.22 13.49
CA ASP A 229 8.47 -8.31 14.00
C ASP A 229 8.62 -7.69 15.39
N ALA A 230 9.29 -8.38 16.30
CA ALA A 230 9.57 -7.87 17.65
C ALA A 230 10.46 -6.61 17.64
N ASP A 231 11.21 -6.35 16.57
CA ASP A 231 12.03 -5.15 16.32
C ASP A 231 11.43 -4.30 15.19
N LEU A 232 10.13 -4.09 15.21
CA LEU A 232 9.33 -3.46 14.16
C LEU A 232 9.91 -2.13 13.66
N GLN A 233 10.12 -2.01 12.34
CA GLN A 233 10.69 -0.85 11.65
C GLN A 233 9.87 -0.50 10.41
N LEU A 234 8.92 0.43 10.54
CA LEU A 234 8.06 0.84 9.42
C LEU A 234 8.71 1.96 8.60
N THR A 235 8.99 1.70 7.33
CA THR A 235 9.57 2.64 6.37
C THR A 235 8.53 3.10 5.34
N LYS A 236 8.90 4.05 4.48
CA LYS A 236 8.08 4.43 3.33
C LYS A 236 8.29 3.44 2.20
N ILE A 237 7.23 2.86 1.68
CA ILE A 237 7.28 1.88 0.60
C ILE A 237 6.97 2.55 -0.74
N ILE A 238 7.69 2.12 -1.79
CA ILE A 238 7.52 2.57 -3.17
C ILE A 238 7.28 1.33 -4.07
N PRO A 239 6.20 1.30 -4.87
CA PRO A 239 5.18 2.34 -5.01
C PRO A 239 4.18 2.36 -3.84
N SER A 240 3.80 3.53 -3.38
CA SER A 240 2.62 3.77 -2.53
C SER A 240 2.12 5.17 -2.83
N THR A 241 0.85 5.42 -2.58
CA THR A 241 0.29 6.76 -2.73
C THR A 241 0.88 7.69 -1.69
N PRO A 242 1.57 8.78 -2.08
CA PRO A 242 2.35 9.60 -1.16
C PRO A 242 1.54 10.13 0.03
N ILE A 243 0.31 10.58 -0.20
CA ILE A 243 -0.53 11.13 0.87
C ILE A 243 -0.93 10.06 1.90
N LEU A 244 -1.20 8.81 1.47
CA LEU A 244 -1.49 7.72 2.41
C LEU A 244 -0.25 7.36 3.24
N THR A 245 0.93 7.37 2.62
CA THR A 245 2.21 7.18 3.33
C THR A 245 2.43 8.28 4.37
N GLU A 246 2.15 9.54 4.02
CA GLU A 246 2.28 10.68 4.94
C GLU A 246 1.26 10.59 6.08
N ASN A 247 0.01 10.24 5.78
CA ASN A 247 -1.02 10.01 6.77
C ASN A 247 -0.63 8.91 7.76
N MET A 248 -0.10 7.77 7.28
CA MET A 248 0.44 6.71 8.13
C MET A 248 1.53 7.23 9.08
N MET A 249 2.49 8.02 8.56
CA MET A 249 3.57 8.59 9.38
C MET A 249 3.03 9.53 10.46
N ILE A 250 2.03 10.36 10.14
CA ILE A 250 1.37 11.27 11.10
C ILE A 250 0.63 10.46 12.19
N LEU A 251 -0.13 9.44 11.80
CA LEU A 251 -0.86 8.59 12.73
C LEU A 251 0.10 7.88 13.69
N GLY A 252 1.16 7.27 13.17
CA GLY A 252 2.21 6.63 13.97
C GLY A 252 2.87 7.60 14.93
N GLN A 253 3.16 8.83 14.50
CA GLN A 253 3.67 9.89 15.37
C GLN A 253 2.69 10.22 16.51
N LYS A 254 1.40 10.35 16.22
CA LYS A 254 0.37 10.63 17.23
C LYS A 254 0.24 9.49 18.27
N LEU A 255 0.50 8.26 17.85
CA LEU A 255 0.54 7.09 18.73
C LEU A 255 1.85 6.98 19.54
N GLY A 256 2.84 7.86 19.33
CA GLY A 256 4.13 7.81 20.01
C GLY A 256 5.12 6.81 19.40
N LEU A 257 4.91 6.41 18.14
CA LEU A 257 5.76 5.46 17.42
C LEU A 257 6.93 6.12 16.68
N SER A 258 7.13 7.43 16.85
CA SER A 258 8.25 8.19 16.32
C SER A 258 9.20 8.61 17.41
N ASN A 259 10.51 8.59 17.16
CA ASN A 259 11.52 9.10 18.07
C ASN A 259 11.74 10.63 18.00
N GLN A 260 11.13 11.30 17.02
CA GLN A 260 11.30 12.73 16.75
C GLN A 260 10.43 13.62 17.63
N THR A 261 9.19 13.19 17.89
CA THR A 261 8.20 13.98 18.63
C THR A 261 7.40 13.11 19.57
N ASP A 262 6.90 13.71 20.67
CA ASP A 262 6.01 13.00 21.59
C ASP A 262 4.66 12.69 20.92
N GLY A 263 4.17 11.50 21.16
CA GLY A 263 2.79 11.13 20.84
C GLY A 263 1.78 11.80 21.76
N CYS A 264 0.49 11.56 21.50
CA CYS A 264 -0.62 12.08 22.33
C CYS A 264 -0.52 11.63 23.81
N ASN A 265 0.08 10.50 24.06
CA ASN A 265 0.33 9.92 25.40
C ASN A 265 1.64 10.41 26.04
N GLY A 266 2.41 11.28 25.37
CA GLY A 266 3.72 11.74 25.81
C GLY A 266 4.85 10.71 25.65
N GLN A 267 4.61 9.60 24.95
CA GLN A 267 5.62 8.56 24.70
C GLN A 267 6.30 8.73 23.34
N ARG A 268 7.47 8.10 23.20
CA ARG A 268 8.24 7.97 21.95
C ARG A 268 8.77 6.55 21.81
N SER A 269 8.81 6.08 20.57
CA SER A 269 9.54 4.86 20.20
C SER A 269 10.18 5.05 18.83
N ASP A 270 10.97 4.11 18.36
CA ASP A 270 11.68 4.20 17.08
C ASP A 270 11.11 3.24 16.03
N VAL A 271 9.80 3.13 15.96
CA VAL A 271 9.10 2.28 14.99
C VAL A 271 9.04 2.95 13.62
N MET A 272 8.69 4.25 13.57
CA MET A 272 8.49 4.98 12.31
C MET A 272 9.80 5.52 11.76
N GLN A 273 10.29 4.95 10.66
CA GLN A 273 11.55 5.32 9.97
C GLN A 273 11.29 6.36 8.86
N SER A 274 10.85 7.55 9.21
CA SER A 274 10.36 8.59 8.27
C SER A 274 11.39 9.03 7.21
N ASN A 275 12.69 8.85 7.48
CA ASN A 275 13.78 9.22 6.58
C ASN A 275 14.22 8.09 5.65
N GLN A 276 13.60 6.91 5.72
CA GLN A 276 13.92 5.77 4.90
C GLN A 276 12.81 5.49 3.90
N SER A 277 13.19 5.04 2.69
CA SER A 277 12.27 4.55 1.68
C SER A 277 12.84 3.29 1.05
N LEU A 278 12.00 2.28 0.89
CA LEU A 278 12.35 1.02 0.26
C LEU A 278 11.41 0.75 -0.92
N THR A 279 11.87 -0.04 -1.88
CA THR A 279 11.03 -0.45 -3.02
C THR A 279 10.72 -1.92 -2.89
N VAL A 280 9.43 -2.25 -2.97
CA VAL A 280 8.94 -3.63 -2.94
C VAL A 280 7.83 -3.82 -3.98
N ILE A 281 7.71 -5.03 -4.50
CA ILE A 281 6.57 -5.49 -5.29
C ILE A 281 5.80 -6.42 -4.37
N ASP A 282 4.56 -6.05 -4.06
CA ASP A 282 3.68 -6.74 -3.14
C ASP A 282 2.22 -6.56 -3.60
N ASP A 283 1.25 -7.13 -2.93
CA ASP A 283 -0.17 -7.15 -3.29
C ASP A 283 -0.76 -5.78 -3.64
N HIS A 284 -0.24 -4.70 -3.03
CA HIS A 284 -0.68 -3.32 -3.28
C HIS A 284 -0.38 -2.78 -4.69
N VAL A 285 0.54 -3.41 -5.45
CA VAL A 285 0.92 -2.88 -6.77
C VAL A 285 -0.17 -3.01 -7.81
N HIS A 286 -1.05 -4.02 -7.68
CA HIS A 286 -2.14 -4.26 -8.63
C HIS A 286 -3.24 -3.19 -8.52
N PRO A 287 -3.85 -2.91 -7.36
CA PRO A 287 -4.78 -1.79 -7.22
C PRO A 287 -4.10 -0.44 -7.51
N PHE A 288 -2.84 -0.23 -7.12
CA PHE A 288 -2.10 0.97 -7.47
C PHE A 288 -2.00 1.19 -8.98
N ALA A 289 -1.76 0.14 -9.76
CA ALA A 289 -1.68 0.21 -11.23
C ALA A 289 -3.04 0.55 -11.87
N LEU A 290 -4.16 0.23 -11.23
CA LEU A 290 -5.51 0.62 -11.64
C LEU A 290 -5.87 2.06 -11.27
N GLY A 291 -4.99 2.76 -10.55
CA GLY A 291 -5.22 4.13 -10.06
C GLY A 291 -5.96 4.20 -8.72
N ILE A 292 -6.17 3.08 -8.04
CA ILE A 292 -6.66 3.05 -6.66
C ILE A 292 -5.54 3.52 -5.74
N PRO A 293 -5.77 4.54 -4.89
CA PRO A 293 -4.79 4.95 -3.91
C PRO A 293 -4.40 3.78 -3.00
N SER A 294 -3.11 3.43 -2.97
CA SER A 294 -2.63 2.23 -2.29
C SER A 294 -1.47 2.54 -1.35
N LEU A 295 -1.44 1.85 -0.22
CA LEU A 295 -0.39 1.91 0.80
C LEU A 295 0.00 0.49 1.18
N ASP A 296 1.29 0.25 1.31
CA ASP A 296 1.84 -0.94 1.89
C ASP A 296 2.47 -0.61 3.26
N ILE A 297 2.01 -1.28 4.30
CA ILE A 297 2.54 -1.21 5.67
C ILE A 297 3.28 -2.51 5.95
N ILE A 298 4.60 -2.47 5.81
CA ILE A 298 5.47 -3.64 5.90
C ILE A 298 6.77 -3.32 6.63
N ASP A 299 7.28 -4.29 7.38
CA ASP A 299 8.66 -4.32 7.84
C ASP A 299 9.50 -5.31 7.03
N LEU A 300 10.35 -4.79 6.16
CA LEU A 300 11.24 -5.61 5.31
C LEU A 300 12.49 -6.11 6.04
N ALA A 301 12.75 -5.68 7.28
CA ALA A 301 13.97 -5.98 8.04
C ALA A 301 13.66 -6.96 9.20
N TYR A 302 13.19 -8.15 8.89
CA TYR A 302 12.63 -9.09 9.84
C TYR A 302 13.67 -9.69 10.79
N GLY A 303 13.71 -9.19 12.02
CA GLY A 303 14.58 -9.61 13.11
C GLY A 303 15.62 -8.57 13.52
N ILE A 304 16.16 -8.71 14.74
CA ILE A 304 17.07 -7.74 15.36
C ILE A 304 18.27 -7.44 14.47
N ASN A 305 18.44 -6.16 14.10
CA ASN A 305 19.51 -5.68 13.21
C ASN A 305 19.49 -6.35 11.83
N ALA A 306 18.37 -6.87 11.36
CA ALA A 306 18.25 -7.39 10.01
C ALA A 306 18.42 -6.27 8.97
N THR A 307 18.85 -6.65 7.79
CA THR A 307 18.78 -5.78 6.61
C THR A 307 17.48 -6.08 5.84
N PRO A 308 16.98 -5.17 5.01
CA PRO A 308 15.82 -5.45 4.17
C PRO A 308 15.98 -6.77 3.40
N PHE A 309 14.93 -7.58 3.40
CA PHE A 309 14.88 -8.94 2.84
C PHE A 309 15.88 -9.93 3.48
N GLY A 310 16.18 -9.72 4.76
CA GLY A 310 17.09 -10.57 5.53
C GLY A 310 16.46 -11.03 6.85
N GLY A 311 17.33 -11.55 7.75
CA GLY A 311 16.92 -12.07 9.04
C GLY A 311 16.13 -13.37 8.94
N TYR A 312 14.86 -13.37 9.39
CA TYR A 312 13.99 -14.56 9.40
C TYR A 312 13.15 -14.67 8.11
N TRP A 313 13.15 -13.63 7.26
CA TRP A 313 12.38 -13.60 6.02
C TRP A 313 12.72 -14.77 5.11
N HIS A 314 11.70 -15.51 4.64
CA HIS A 314 11.81 -16.69 3.77
C HIS A 314 12.71 -17.80 4.35
N THR A 315 12.70 -17.96 5.66
CA THR A 315 13.44 -19.02 6.37
C THR A 315 12.50 -19.88 7.22
N THR A 316 12.96 -21.07 7.60
CA THR A 316 12.25 -21.92 8.56
C THR A 316 12.21 -21.33 9.97
N GLN A 317 12.87 -20.17 10.19
CA GLN A 317 12.86 -19.43 11.45
C GLN A 317 11.70 -18.43 11.57
N ASP A 318 10.87 -18.29 10.52
CA ASP A 318 9.64 -17.49 10.60
C ASP A 318 8.58 -18.23 11.43
N THR A 319 8.66 -18.07 12.73
CA THR A 319 7.91 -18.79 13.75
C THR A 319 7.25 -17.83 14.75
N ALA A 320 6.17 -18.26 15.40
CA ALA A 320 5.33 -17.42 16.26
C ALA A 320 6.11 -16.72 17.42
N ASP A 321 7.22 -17.28 17.86
CA ASP A 321 8.08 -16.67 18.90
C ASP A 321 8.89 -15.45 18.42
N LYS A 322 8.85 -15.13 17.13
CA LYS A 322 9.44 -13.92 16.52
C LYS A 322 8.45 -12.78 16.41
N VAL A 323 7.16 -13.08 16.54
CA VAL A 323 6.09 -12.09 16.42
C VAL A 323 5.73 -11.51 17.77
N SER A 324 5.58 -10.20 17.85
CA SER A 324 5.28 -9.42 19.05
C SER A 324 3.83 -8.93 19.06
N ALA A 325 3.14 -9.14 20.17
CA ALA A 325 1.81 -8.55 20.39
C ALA A 325 1.84 -7.00 20.37
N GLU A 326 2.93 -6.40 20.83
CA GLU A 326 3.13 -4.94 20.86
C GLU A 326 3.26 -4.37 19.43
N SER A 327 3.97 -5.07 18.54
CA SER A 327 4.13 -4.69 17.14
C SER A 327 2.81 -4.78 16.39
N LEU A 328 2.08 -5.89 16.56
CA LEU A 328 0.73 -6.04 15.99
C LEU A 328 -0.23 -4.96 16.51
N GLU A 329 -0.16 -4.62 17.80
CA GLU A 329 -0.96 -3.54 18.38
C GLU A 329 -0.60 -2.18 17.79
N SER A 330 0.68 -1.91 17.58
CA SER A 330 1.15 -0.66 16.98
C SER A 330 0.58 -0.45 15.59
N VAL A 331 0.68 -1.45 14.71
CA VAL A 331 0.15 -1.36 13.34
C VAL A 331 -1.37 -1.38 13.33
N GLY A 332 -1.99 -2.28 14.08
CA GLY A 332 -3.46 -2.34 14.17
C GLY A 332 -4.07 -1.02 14.62
N ARG A 333 -3.44 -0.34 15.59
CA ARG A 333 -3.87 0.99 16.06
C ARG A 333 -3.63 2.10 15.05
N ILE A 334 -2.59 2.03 14.21
CA ILE A 334 -2.42 2.95 13.08
C ILE A 334 -3.62 2.82 12.13
N VAL A 335 -3.97 1.59 11.75
CA VAL A 335 -5.09 1.33 10.84
C VAL A 335 -6.42 1.77 11.45
N GLU A 336 -6.70 1.38 12.71
CA GLU A 336 -7.89 1.76 13.45
C GLU A 336 -8.04 3.29 13.56
N LEU A 337 -6.96 3.99 13.96
CA LEU A 337 -6.96 5.43 14.09
C LEU A 337 -7.21 6.12 12.74
N GLY A 338 -6.65 5.59 11.66
CA GLY A 338 -6.90 6.10 10.32
C GLY A 338 -8.35 5.95 9.86
N LEU A 339 -9.01 4.84 10.21
CA LEU A 339 -10.46 4.68 9.99
C LEU A 339 -11.27 5.70 10.79
N LEU A 340 -10.98 5.87 12.08
CA LEU A 340 -11.70 6.77 12.98
C LEU A 340 -11.52 8.26 12.68
N THR A 341 -10.45 8.62 11.96
CA THR A 341 -10.12 10.01 11.62
C THR A 341 -10.40 10.38 10.18
N GLY A 342 -10.73 9.39 9.31
CA GLY A 342 -10.86 9.59 7.87
C GLY A 342 -9.53 9.75 7.13
N ALA A 343 -8.41 9.40 7.75
CA ALA A 343 -7.08 9.53 7.12
C ALA A 343 -6.90 8.64 5.88
N TRP A 344 -7.68 7.56 5.77
CA TRP A 344 -7.63 6.66 4.62
C TRP A 344 -8.51 7.08 3.45
N THR A 345 -9.36 8.11 3.62
CA THR A 345 -10.26 8.65 2.59
C THR A 345 -9.89 10.06 2.14
N SER A 346 -9.07 10.77 2.93
CA SER A 346 -8.60 12.12 2.62
C SER A 346 -7.40 12.07 1.67
N ILE A 347 -7.67 11.94 0.37
CA ILE A 347 -6.66 11.77 -0.67
C ILE A 347 -6.54 13.07 -1.49
N ASP A 348 -6.46 14.20 -0.81
CA ASP A 348 -6.20 15.48 -1.49
C ASP A 348 -4.85 15.43 -2.19
N THR A 349 -4.88 15.60 -3.50
CA THR A 349 -3.72 15.36 -4.35
C THR A 349 -2.55 16.28 -3.98
N PRO A 350 -1.30 15.79 -3.90
CA PRO A 350 -0.11 16.56 -3.57
C PRO A 350 0.16 17.77 -4.48
N LEU A 351 -0.49 17.81 -5.66
CA LEU A 351 -0.39 18.92 -6.62
C LEU A 351 -0.99 20.25 -6.11
N GLU A 352 -1.88 20.24 -5.14
CA GLU A 352 -2.45 21.46 -4.56
C GLU A 352 -1.64 21.96 -3.37
N GLN A 353 -1.06 21.07 -2.58
CA GLN A 353 -0.17 21.47 -1.48
C GLN A 353 1.14 22.09 -1.98
N SER A 354 1.73 21.60 -3.07
CA SER A 354 2.91 22.22 -3.66
C SER A 354 2.62 23.61 -4.21
N LYS A 355 1.43 23.85 -4.76
CA LYS A 355 1.00 25.18 -5.22
C LYS A 355 0.73 26.15 -4.06
N GLN A 356 0.21 25.65 -2.93
CA GLN A 356 0.00 26.48 -1.73
C GLN A 356 1.31 26.86 -1.05
N LEU A 357 2.29 25.93 -0.99
CA LEU A 357 3.64 26.22 -0.48
C LEU A 357 4.37 27.23 -1.38
N GLU A 358 4.32 27.08 -2.70
CA GLU A 358 4.88 28.05 -3.63
C GLU A 358 4.19 29.43 -3.53
N GLN A 359 2.86 29.48 -3.34
CA GLN A 359 2.13 30.75 -3.16
C GLN A 359 2.41 31.39 -1.80
N SER A 360 2.59 30.61 -0.73
CA SER A 360 2.95 31.12 0.59
C SER A 360 4.38 31.67 0.64
N GLU A 361 5.31 31.05 -0.08
CA GLU A 361 6.68 31.55 -0.22
C GLU A 361 6.75 32.83 -1.09
N LEU A 362 5.94 32.93 -2.13
CA LEU A 362 5.81 34.11 -2.97
C LEU A 362 5.15 35.29 -2.25
N SER A 363 4.22 35.04 -1.33
CA SER A 363 3.54 36.09 -0.54
C SER A 363 4.42 36.66 0.58
N ASN A 364 5.34 35.84 1.12
CA ASN A 364 6.27 36.27 2.18
C ASN A 364 7.49 37.05 1.64
N ASN A 365 7.73 37.06 0.32
CA ASN A 365 8.84 37.75 -0.31
C ASN A 365 8.46 39.13 -0.90
N SER A 366 7.28 39.66 -0.60
CA SER A 366 6.81 40.98 -1.11
C SER A 366 6.77 42.09 -0.05
N GLU A 367 7.82 42.26 0.74
CA GLU A 367 8.09 43.53 1.41
C GLU A 367 9.17 44.32 0.64
N PRO A 368 9.00 45.62 0.39
CA PRO A 368 9.94 46.41 -0.40
C PRO A 368 11.16 46.78 0.40
N GLU A 369 12.30 46.20 0.07
CA GLU A 369 13.60 46.58 0.63
C GLU A 369 14.07 47.95 0.06
N GLN A 370 14.32 48.89 0.95
CA GLN A 370 14.90 50.20 0.63
C GLN A 370 16.36 50.03 0.19
N GLN A 371 16.68 50.58 -0.96
CA GLN A 371 18.02 50.61 -1.55
C GLN A 371 19.03 51.38 -0.69
N GLN A 372 20.17 50.75 -0.37
CA GLN A 372 21.45 51.41 -0.09
C GLN A 372 22.54 50.87 -1.03
N PRO A 373 23.59 51.71 -1.36
CA PRO A 373 24.41 51.48 -2.54
C PRO A 373 25.53 50.46 -2.36
N ILE A 374 25.84 49.82 -3.47
CA ILE A 374 26.75 48.68 -3.63
C ILE A 374 28.21 49.14 -3.62
N GLU A 375 29.06 48.50 -2.82
CA GLU A 375 30.50 48.39 -3.03
C GLU A 375 30.86 47.09 -3.74
N GLU A 376 31.68 47.23 -4.79
CA GLU A 376 32.16 46.11 -5.64
C GLU A 376 33.07 45.15 -4.88
N ALA A 377 32.80 43.84 -4.97
CA ALA A 377 33.82 42.83 -4.73
C ALA A 377 33.66 41.65 -5.71
N THR A 378 34.75 41.39 -6.36
CA THR A 378 34.99 40.53 -7.51
C THR A 378 34.84 39.02 -7.24
N ASN A 379 34.08 38.38 -8.13
CA ASN A 379 34.33 37.11 -8.86
C ASN A 379 34.96 35.89 -8.17
N LYS A 380 34.19 34.79 -8.14
CA LYS A 380 34.65 33.43 -8.55
C LYS A 380 33.45 32.54 -8.86
N GLY A 381 33.44 32.01 -10.09
CA GLY A 381 32.36 31.21 -10.65
C GLY A 381 32.16 29.85 -9.96
N ALA A 382 30.93 29.45 -9.88
CA ALA A 382 30.52 28.06 -9.59
C ALA A 382 29.86 27.48 -10.83
N ASP A 383 30.33 26.30 -11.19
CA ASP A 383 30.06 25.54 -12.40
C ASP A 383 28.63 25.00 -12.43
N SER A 384 27.81 25.54 -13.33
CA SER A 384 26.41 25.12 -13.54
C SER A 384 26.22 23.77 -14.30
N SER A 385 27.31 23.06 -14.57
CA SER A 385 27.27 21.79 -15.33
C SER A 385 26.79 20.56 -14.53
N LYS A 386 26.80 20.62 -13.20
CA LYS A 386 26.37 19.50 -12.33
C LYS A 386 24.87 19.43 -12.07
N LEU A 387 24.13 20.51 -12.23
CA LEU A 387 22.66 20.52 -11.99
C LEU A 387 21.88 19.94 -13.19
N LEU A 388 22.41 20.05 -14.41
CA LEU A 388 21.77 19.48 -15.61
C LEU A 388 21.93 17.95 -15.71
N ALA A 389 22.94 17.36 -15.07
CA ALA A 389 23.19 15.91 -15.13
C ALA A 389 22.20 15.10 -14.25
N VAL A 390 21.70 15.67 -13.16
CA VAL A 390 20.77 14.97 -12.25
C VAL A 390 19.36 14.93 -12.83
N LEU A 391 18.94 15.98 -13.55
CA LEU A 391 17.61 16.02 -14.19
C LEU A 391 17.49 15.12 -15.42
N SER A 392 18.60 14.83 -16.12
CA SER A 392 18.60 13.94 -17.29
C SER A 392 18.55 12.45 -16.93
N PHE A 393 19.02 12.04 -15.75
CA PHE A 393 18.97 10.63 -15.33
C PHE A 393 17.57 10.22 -14.85
N SER A 394 16.79 11.11 -14.23
CA SER A 394 15.43 10.81 -13.77
C SER A 394 14.44 10.61 -14.93
N VAL A 395 14.56 11.38 -16.02
CA VAL A 395 13.69 11.25 -17.20
C VAL A 395 14.03 9.97 -17.99
N LEU A 396 15.30 9.53 -17.99
CA LEU A 396 15.71 8.30 -18.70
C LEU A 396 15.23 7.03 -17.96
N ALA A 397 15.17 7.04 -16.64
CA ALA A 397 14.69 5.91 -15.85
C ALA A 397 13.17 5.68 -16.05
N ILE A 398 12.38 6.73 -16.08
CA ILE A 398 10.93 6.65 -16.30
C ILE A 398 10.59 6.14 -17.71
N SER A 399 11.37 6.54 -18.73
CA SER A 399 11.16 6.06 -20.10
C SER A 399 11.57 4.60 -20.34
N LEU A 400 12.52 4.06 -19.56
CA LEU A 400 12.93 2.66 -19.64
C LEU A 400 11.93 1.70 -18.98
N VAL A 401 11.31 2.11 -17.89
CA VAL A 401 10.24 1.36 -17.21
C VAL A 401 9.00 1.28 -18.10
N SER A 402 8.60 2.39 -18.73
CA SER A 402 7.46 2.40 -19.67
C SER A 402 7.69 1.54 -20.92
N LEU A 403 8.94 1.43 -21.41
CA LEU A 403 9.31 0.57 -22.56
C LEU A 403 9.32 -0.92 -22.18
N PHE A 404 9.62 -1.25 -20.93
CA PHE A 404 9.61 -2.64 -20.46
C PHE A 404 8.16 -3.17 -20.33
N PHE A 405 7.23 -2.34 -19.88
CA PHE A 405 5.80 -2.70 -19.82
C PHE A 405 5.16 -2.80 -21.22
N LEU A 406 5.49 -1.90 -22.15
CA LEU A 406 4.97 -1.96 -23.52
C LEU A 406 5.42 -3.21 -24.31
N LYS A 407 6.58 -3.78 -23.97
CA LYS A 407 7.08 -4.98 -24.65
C LYS A 407 6.37 -6.27 -24.24
N ARG A 408 5.73 -6.29 -23.07
CA ARG A 408 4.99 -7.43 -22.54
C ARG A 408 3.54 -7.50 -23.03
N PHE A 409 3.05 -6.42 -23.66
CA PHE A 409 1.70 -6.36 -24.25
C PHE A 409 1.65 -6.64 -25.76
N VAL A 410 2.79 -6.95 -26.40
CA VAL A 410 2.90 -7.17 -27.87
C VAL A 410 3.43 -8.57 -28.21
N GLU A 411 3.80 -9.41 -27.27
CA GLU A 411 4.07 -10.85 -27.41
C GLU A 411 2.98 -11.68 -26.74
#